data_c5d88d54598af5116c72a07fcb2ec702
#
_entry.id   c5d88d54598af5116c72a07fcb2ec702
#
_cell.length_a   1.000
_cell.length_b   1.000
_cell.length_c   1.000
_cell.angle_alpha   90.00
_cell.angle_beta   90.00
_cell.angle_gamma   90.00
#
_symmetry.space_group_name_H-M   'P 1'
#
loop_
_entity.id
_entity.type
_entity.pdbx_description
1 polymer ?
#
loop_
_entity_poly.entity_id
_entity_poly.type
_entity_poly.pdbx_seq_one_letter_code
_entity_poly.pdbx_strand_id
1 'polypeptide(L)'
;MNSLSRPGGNATGFTQFEYGMSAKWLELLREISPGLTRVAILRDSTGAASVGQFAVIQAAAQWRGIEARSINVRDAAEIERDVADFASSPTGKSGMIVVSSTNALVHRDAIVKLAAQHKLPTVYAQREFVNAGGLIAYGTNITALLQNAAGYVDRILKGAKPADLPVQAPTKFELVINTKTALGLGLEFPPSVLARAEDATQ
;
A
#
# COMPACT_ATOMS: atom_id res chain seq x y z
N MET A 1 15.86 -15.49 -16.52
CA MET A 1 14.51 -15.19 -17.05
C MET A 1 14.68 -14.25 -18.25
N ASN A 2 14.16 -14.64 -19.44
CA ASN A 2 14.38 -13.87 -20.67
C ASN A 2 13.46 -12.63 -20.73
N SER A 3 12.19 -12.82 -20.41
CA SER A 3 11.19 -11.74 -20.26
C SER A 3 10.05 -12.21 -19.36
N LEU A 4 9.15 -11.28 -18.94
CA LEU A 4 7.96 -11.68 -18.18
C LEU A 4 6.98 -12.49 -19.05
N SER A 5 6.86 -12.19 -20.32
CA SER A 5 5.99 -12.92 -21.26
C SER A 5 6.54 -14.29 -21.66
N ARG A 6 7.87 -14.48 -21.63
CA ARG A 6 8.54 -15.74 -21.92
C ARG A 6 9.71 -15.95 -20.95
N PRO A 7 9.46 -16.53 -19.78
CA PRO A 7 10.50 -16.73 -18.76
C PRO A 7 11.70 -17.52 -19.24
N GLY A 8 11.50 -18.55 -20.08
CA GLY A 8 12.56 -19.29 -20.75
C GLY A 8 13.46 -20.15 -19.87
N GLY A 9 13.05 -20.39 -18.63
CA GLY A 9 13.79 -21.17 -17.63
C GLY A 9 12.88 -22.12 -16.87
N ASN A 10 13.28 -22.49 -15.66
CA ASN A 10 12.51 -23.37 -14.77
C ASN A 10 11.67 -22.59 -13.74
N ALA A 11 11.46 -21.28 -13.92
CA ALA A 11 10.70 -20.42 -13.03
C ALA A 11 9.65 -19.62 -13.79
N THR A 12 8.48 -19.52 -13.20
CA THR A 12 7.38 -18.64 -13.60
C THR A 12 6.67 -18.14 -12.33
N GLY A 13 5.64 -17.31 -12.44
CA GLY A 13 4.89 -16.87 -11.28
C GLY A 13 4.04 -15.63 -11.51
N PHE A 14 3.81 -14.92 -10.41
CA PHE A 14 2.96 -13.73 -10.35
C PHE A 14 3.70 -12.62 -9.62
N THR A 15 3.66 -11.41 -10.14
CA THR A 15 4.12 -10.22 -9.40
C THR A 15 3.03 -9.77 -8.45
N GLN A 16 3.43 -9.21 -7.30
CA GLN A 16 2.47 -8.72 -6.28
C GLN A 16 2.20 -7.23 -6.39
N PHE A 17 3.00 -6.51 -7.14
CA PHE A 17 2.89 -5.05 -7.23
C PHE A 17 3.06 -4.56 -8.65
N GLU A 18 2.36 -3.47 -8.89
CA GLU A 18 2.53 -2.61 -10.04
C GLU A 18 2.91 -1.22 -9.54
N TYR A 19 4.06 -0.71 -9.96
CA TYR A 19 4.58 0.57 -9.46
C TYR A 19 3.64 1.75 -9.75
N GLY A 20 2.92 1.71 -10.88
CA GLY A 20 1.94 2.72 -11.24
C GLY A 20 0.82 2.90 -10.20
N MET A 21 0.49 1.84 -9.46
CA MET A 21 -0.47 1.91 -8.36
C MET A 21 -0.05 2.84 -7.22
N SER A 22 1.25 3.04 -7.04
CA SER A 22 1.74 3.84 -5.91
C SER A 22 1.27 5.30 -5.97
N ALA A 23 1.06 5.85 -7.16
CA ALA A 23 0.48 7.17 -7.34
C ALA A 23 -0.99 7.23 -6.87
N LYS A 24 -1.73 6.11 -6.97
CA LYS A 24 -3.13 6.03 -6.52
C LYS A 24 -3.27 6.19 -5.00
N TRP A 25 -2.30 5.76 -4.22
CA TRP A 25 -2.34 5.96 -2.76
C TRP A 25 -2.32 7.44 -2.39
N LEU A 26 -1.51 8.24 -3.10
CA LEU A 26 -1.50 9.68 -2.88
C LEU A 26 -2.79 10.35 -3.38
N GLU A 27 -3.35 9.89 -4.49
CA GLU A 27 -4.65 10.36 -4.97
C GLU A 27 -5.76 10.07 -3.97
N LEU A 28 -5.85 8.83 -3.46
CA LEU A 28 -6.81 8.45 -2.43
C LEU A 28 -6.63 9.27 -1.14
N LEU A 29 -5.39 9.44 -0.70
CA LEU A 29 -5.11 10.23 0.50
C LEU A 29 -5.59 11.68 0.35
N ARG A 30 -5.40 12.28 -0.83
CA ARG A 30 -5.91 13.63 -1.12
C ARG A 30 -7.42 13.68 -1.24
N GLU A 31 -8.04 12.63 -1.75
CA GLU A 31 -9.50 12.51 -1.89
C GLU A 31 -10.18 12.48 -0.52
N ILE A 32 -9.62 11.74 0.45
CA ILE A 32 -10.14 11.64 1.81
C ILE A 32 -9.65 12.74 2.74
N SER A 33 -8.59 13.46 2.39
CA SER A 33 -8.02 14.58 3.16
C SER A 33 -7.69 15.75 2.25
N PRO A 34 -8.72 16.50 1.78
CA PRO A 34 -8.51 17.67 0.93
C PRO A 34 -7.63 18.72 1.61
N GLY A 35 -6.73 19.32 0.82
CA GLY A 35 -5.76 20.29 1.33
C GLY A 35 -4.51 19.68 1.94
N LEU A 36 -4.24 18.40 1.66
CA LEU A 36 -2.98 17.72 2.04
C LEU A 36 -1.77 18.48 1.48
N THR A 37 -0.85 18.85 2.36
CA THR A 37 0.40 19.54 2.00
C THR A 37 1.65 18.73 2.34
N ARG A 38 1.52 17.70 3.19
CA ARG A 38 2.64 16.88 3.65
C ARG A 38 2.23 15.41 3.74
N VAL A 39 3.11 14.52 3.33
CA VAL A 39 2.89 13.07 3.43
C VAL A 39 4.13 12.35 3.97
N ALA A 40 3.95 11.57 5.04
CA ALA A 40 4.93 10.59 5.48
C ALA A 40 4.76 9.28 4.69
N ILE A 41 5.85 8.74 4.17
CA ILE A 41 5.84 7.49 3.41
C ILE A 41 6.66 6.47 4.19
N LEU A 42 5.95 5.54 4.84
CA LEU A 42 6.54 4.44 5.58
C LEU A 42 6.95 3.34 4.61
N ARG A 43 8.25 3.04 4.58
CA ARG A 43 8.83 2.09 3.65
C ARG A 43 10.02 1.33 4.23
N ASP A 44 10.28 0.16 3.70
CA ASP A 44 11.56 -0.51 3.91
C ASP A 44 12.60 0.04 2.95
N SER A 45 13.63 0.70 3.47
CA SER A 45 14.69 1.33 2.66
C SER A 45 15.57 0.31 1.92
N THR A 46 15.53 -0.96 2.30
CA THR A 46 16.34 -2.05 1.69
C THR A 46 15.56 -2.87 0.66
N GLY A 47 14.23 -2.79 0.68
CA GLY A 47 13.37 -3.52 -0.24
C GLY A 47 13.26 -2.86 -1.61
N ALA A 48 13.67 -3.55 -2.69
CA ALA A 48 13.61 -3.00 -4.05
C ALA A 48 12.21 -2.50 -4.46
N ALA A 49 11.16 -3.24 -4.08
CA ALA A 49 9.78 -2.84 -4.33
C ALA A 49 9.41 -1.54 -3.62
N SER A 50 9.76 -1.43 -2.33
CA SER A 50 9.50 -0.23 -1.53
C SER A 50 10.25 1.00 -2.05
N VAL A 51 11.47 0.82 -2.58
CA VAL A 51 12.25 1.89 -3.21
C VAL A 51 11.55 2.41 -4.46
N GLY A 52 11.10 1.51 -5.35
CA GLY A 52 10.39 1.89 -6.57
C GLY A 52 9.04 2.55 -6.28
N GLN A 53 8.26 2.02 -5.33
CA GLN A 53 7.00 2.60 -4.90
C GLN A 53 7.18 4.01 -4.33
N PHE A 54 8.19 4.19 -3.48
CA PHE A 54 8.54 5.51 -2.94
C PHE A 54 8.87 6.52 -4.03
N ALA A 55 9.69 6.15 -5.01
CA ALA A 55 10.06 7.04 -6.11
C ALA A 55 8.85 7.55 -6.89
N VAL A 56 7.86 6.68 -7.16
CA VAL A 56 6.62 7.07 -7.84
C VAL A 56 5.80 8.03 -6.98
N ILE A 57 5.63 7.74 -5.67
CA ILE A 57 4.88 8.62 -4.76
C ILE A 57 5.57 9.98 -4.64
N GLN A 58 6.90 9.99 -4.48
CA GLN A 58 7.70 11.22 -4.35
C GLN A 58 7.55 12.11 -5.59
N ALA A 59 7.66 11.55 -6.79
CA ALA A 59 7.45 12.28 -8.03
C ALA A 59 6.04 12.86 -8.14
N ALA A 60 5.01 12.06 -7.79
CA ALA A 60 3.63 12.49 -7.78
C ALA A 60 3.35 13.59 -6.74
N ALA A 61 3.99 13.53 -5.56
CA ALA A 61 3.89 14.54 -4.51
C ALA A 61 4.55 15.86 -4.93
N GLN A 62 5.76 15.78 -5.48
CA GLN A 62 6.50 16.95 -5.96
C GLN A 62 5.70 17.71 -7.03
N TRP A 63 5.13 17.01 -8.00
CA TRP A 63 4.31 17.64 -9.05
C TRP A 63 3.08 18.37 -8.50
N ARG A 64 2.60 17.98 -7.32
CA ARG A 64 1.44 18.57 -6.63
C ARG A 64 1.80 19.57 -5.53
N GLY A 65 3.08 19.89 -5.34
CA GLY A 65 3.56 20.75 -4.27
C GLY A 65 3.37 20.17 -2.86
N ILE A 66 3.34 18.84 -2.75
CA ILE A 66 3.21 18.13 -1.47
C ILE A 66 4.61 17.72 -1.00
N GLU A 67 4.95 18.09 0.24
CA GLU A 67 6.18 17.62 0.89
C GLU A 67 6.09 16.13 1.18
N ALA A 68 7.03 15.34 0.66
CA ALA A 68 7.10 13.90 0.86
C ALA A 68 8.30 13.54 1.76
N ARG A 69 8.04 12.96 2.94
CA ARG A 69 9.07 12.50 3.87
C ARG A 69 9.09 10.97 3.94
N SER A 70 10.24 10.36 3.72
CA SER A 70 10.44 8.93 3.92
C SER A 70 10.67 8.60 5.40
N ILE A 71 9.97 7.58 5.91
CA ILE A 71 10.18 6.99 7.23
C ILE A 71 10.50 5.50 7.04
N ASN A 72 11.58 5.04 7.66
CA ASN A 72 11.98 3.64 7.57
C ASN A 72 11.18 2.77 8.56
N VAL A 73 10.83 1.55 8.14
CA VAL A 73 10.02 0.61 8.97
C VAL A 73 10.84 -0.55 9.53
N ARG A 74 12.14 -0.34 9.75
CA ARG A 74 13.02 -1.40 10.25
C ARG A 74 12.82 -1.70 11.74
N ASP A 75 12.62 -0.67 12.53
CA ASP A 75 12.60 -0.74 14.01
C ASP A 75 11.40 0.03 14.55
N ALA A 76 10.71 -0.56 15.54
CA ALA A 76 9.49 0.01 16.11
C ALA A 76 9.72 1.35 16.80
N ALA A 77 10.84 1.51 17.53
CA ALA A 77 11.15 2.75 18.23
C ALA A 77 11.53 3.87 17.25
N GLU A 78 12.21 3.52 16.14
CA GLU A 78 12.49 4.45 15.03
C GLU A 78 11.19 4.92 14.38
N ILE A 79 10.28 4.00 14.08
CA ILE A 79 8.95 4.33 13.52
C ILE A 79 8.19 5.29 14.44
N GLU A 80 8.12 4.98 15.74
CA GLU A 80 7.42 5.81 16.73
C GLU A 80 7.99 7.23 16.77
N ARG A 81 9.31 7.35 16.92
CA ARG A 81 10.00 8.64 16.96
C ARG A 81 9.78 9.46 15.70
N ASP A 82 9.97 8.85 14.53
CA ASP A 82 9.96 9.56 13.26
C ASP A 82 8.52 9.94 12.82
N VAL A 83 7.52 9.12 13.16
CA VAL A 83 6.11 9.46 12.97
C VAL A 83 5.69 10.58 13.91
N ALA A 84 6.08 10.53 15.18
CA ALA A 84 5.80 11.58 16.15
C ALA A 84 6.43 12.92 15.74
N ASP A 85 7.69 12.90 15.31
CA ASP A 85 8.40 14.08 14.80
C ASP A 85 7.72 14.66 13.54
N PHE A 86 7.32 13.80 12.60
CA PHE A 86 6.56 14.23 11.43
C PHE A 86 5.23 14.88 11.80
N ALA A 87 4.50 14.28 12.74
CA ALA A 87 3.18 14.75 13.17
C ALA A 87 3.24 16.05 13.99
N SER A 88 4.34 16.31 14.71
CA SER A 88 4.50 17.50 15.57
C SER A 88 4.70 18.80 14.79
N SER A 89 4.99 18.73 13.49
CA SER A 89 5.19 19.92 12.66
C SER A 89 3.88 20.72 12.50
N PRO A 90 3.89 22.02 12.81
CA PRO A 90 2.67 22.86 12.83
C PRO A 90 2.19 23.28 11.44
N THR A 91 2.89 22.92 10.37
CA THR A 91 2.63 23.42 9.03
C THR A 91 1.78 22.46 8.21
N GLY A 92 0.56 22.90 7.87
CA GLY A 92 -0.29 22.27 6.87
C GLY A 92 -0.98 20.98 7.31
N LYS A 93 -1.79 20.43 6.41
CA LYS A 93 -2.44 19.13 6.60
C LYS A 93 -1.47 18.00 6.27
N SER A 94 -1.33 17.07 7.18
CA SER A 94 -0.46 15.91 7.08
C SER A 94 -1.25 14.62 6.90
N GLY A 95 -0.67 13.66 6.20
CA GLY A 95 -1.19 12.31 6.08
C GLY A 95 -0.07 11.30 5.92
N MET A 96 -0.40 10.03 5.82
CA MET A 96 0.58 8.94 5.78
C MET A 96 0.24 7.93 4.69
N ILE A 97 1.27 7.35 4.07
CA ILE A 97 1.16 6.22 3.15
C ILE A 97 2.09 5.12 3.66
N VAL A 98 1.56 3.91 3.81
CA VAL A 98 2.36 2.73 4.17
C VAL A 98 2.48 1.84 2.95
N VAL A 99 3.67 1.80 2.34
CA VAL A 99 3.92 0.98 1.16
C VAL A 99 4.07 -0.50 1.53
N SER A 100 3.96 -1.36 0.51
CA SER A 100 4.03 -2.80 0.72
C SER A 100 5.43 -3.23 1.18
N SER A 101 5.54 -3.78 2.39
CA SER A 101 6.75 -4.42 2.89
C SER A 101 6.44 -5.40 4.02
N THR A 102 7.26 -6.45 4.17
CA THR A 102 7.15 -7.41 5.27
C THR A 102 7.39 -6.74 6.62
N ASN A 103 8.37 -5.82 6.71
CA ASN A 103 8.67 -5.11 7.93
C ASN A 103 7.51 -4.21 8.38
N ALA A 104 6.81 -3.54 7.44
CA ALA A 104 5.61 -2.79 7.77
C ALA A 104 4.50 -3.69 8.33
N LEU A 105 4.31 -4.89 7.80
CA LEU A 105 3.35 -5.87 8.33
C LEU A 105 3.71 -6.36 9.73
N VAL A 106 5.00 -6.58 10.01
CA VAL A 106 5.47 -6.96 11.36
C VAL A 106 5.11 -5.87 12.38
N HIS A 107 5.24 -4.61 12.00
CA HIS A 107 4.95 -3.46 12.87
C HIS A 107 3.53 -2.89 12.68
N ARG A 108 2.63 -3.63 12.03
CA ARG A 108 1.29 -3.18 11.63
C ARG A 108 0.51 -2.52 12.77
N ASP A 109 0.41 -3.21 13.90
CA ASP A 109 -0.41 -2.74 15.03
C ASP A 109 0.14 -1.44 15.64
N ALA A 110 1.48 -1.32 15.71
CA ALA A 110 2.13 -0.08 16.15
C ALA A 110 1.89 1.07 15.16
N ILE A 111 2.01 0.81 13.85
CA ILE A 111 1.78 1.82 12.80
C ILE A 111 0.32 2.31 12.82
N VAL A 112 -0.65 1.40 12.94
CA VAL A 112 -2.08 1.76 13.03
C VAL A 112 -2.36 2.58 14.28
N LYS A 113 -1.80 2.19 15.43
CA LYS A 113 -1.92 2.94 16.69
C LYS A 113 -1.34 4.35 16.55
N LEU A 114 -0.16 4.51 15.96
CA LEU A 114 0.48 5.81 15.74
C LEU A 114 -0.34 6.71 14.81
N ALA A 115 -0.89 6.14 13.73
CA ALA A 115 -1.79 6.87 12.82
C ALA A 115 -3.00 7.44 13.59
N ALA A 116 -3.63 6.64 14.46
CA ALA A 116 -4.77 7.06 15.26
C ALA A 116 -4.37 8.10 16.33
N GLN A 117 -3.27 7.88 17.06
CA GLN A 117 -2.78 8.79 18.09
C GLN A 117 -2.48 10.20 17.55
N HIS A 118 -1.86 10.27 16.39
CA HIS A 118 -1.49 11.53 15.75
C HIS A 118 -2.55 12.06 14.77
N LYS A 119 -3.72 11.40 14.70
CA LYS A 119 -4.83 11.76 13.80
C LYS A 119 -4.37 11.93 12.34
N LEU A 120 -3.50 11.04 11.87
CA LEU A 120 -2.98 11.05 10.52
C LEU A 120 -3.87 10.20 9.60
N PRO A 121 -4.60 10.78 8.65
CA PRO A 121 -5.24 10.03 7.58
C PRO A 121 -4.20 9.17 6.89
N THR A 122 -4.45 7.86 6.79
CA THR A 122 -3.44 6.92 6.30
C THR A 122 -4.01 5.99 5.25
N VAL A 123 -3.31 5.89 4.12
CA VAL A 123 -3.56 4.90 3.06
C VAL A 123 -2.52 3.79 3.16
N TYR A 124 -3.00 2.55 3.17
CA TYR A 124 -2.18 1.35 3.26
C TYR A 124 -2.17 0.59 1.94
N ALA A 125 -1.06 -0.04 1.61
CA ALA A 125 -0.94 -0.92 0.44
C ALA A 125 -1.62 -2.28 0.64
N GLN A 126 -1.98 -2.66 1.87
CA GLN A 126 -2.42 -4.01 2.23
C GLN A 126 -3.62 -3.95 3.19
N ARG A 127 -4.63 -4.80 2.93
CA ARG A 127 -5.89 -4.86 3.70
C ARG A 127 -5.70 -5.24 5.17
N GLU A 128 -4.61 -5.93 5.50
CA GLU A 128 -4.29 -6.38 6.85
C GLU A 128 -4.19 -5.21 7.85
N PHE A 129 -3.81 -4.03 7.38
CA PHE A 129 -3.80 -2.82 8.19
C PHE A 129 -5.22 -2.33 8.51
N VAL A 130 -6.16 -2.44 7.57
CA VAL A 130 -7.57 -2.07 7.81
C VAL A 130 -8.21 -3.05 8.77
N ASN A 131 -7.91 -4.34 8.65
CA ASN A 131 -8.36 -5.37 9.60
C ASN A 131 -7.83 -5.12 11.03
N ALA A 132 -6.69 -4.44 11.16
CA ALA A 132 -6.12 -4.01 12.45
C ALA A 132 -6.63 -2.64 12.92
N GLY A 133 -7.61 -2.04 12.24
CA GLY A 133 -8.17 -0.73 12.59
C GLY A 133 -7.64 0.46 11.76
N GLY A 134 -6.84 0.22 10.73
CA GLY A 134 -6.39 1.25 9.79
C GLY A 134 -7.54 1.84 8.97
N LEU A 135 -7.34 3.03 8.39
CA LEU A 135 -8.39 3.82 7.74
C LEU A 135 -8.82 3.27 6.37
N ILE A 136 -7.89 3.07 5.46
CA ILE A 136 -8.16 2.69 4.07
C ILE A 136 -6.99 1.95 3.47
N ALA A 137 -7.25 0.86 2.77
CA ALA A 137 -6.24 0.13 2.01
C ALA A 137 -6.64 0.02 0.54
N TYR A 138 -5.65 0.18 -0.34
CA TYR A 138 -5.80 -0.09 -1.76
C TYR A 138 -4.61 -0.91 -2.24
N GLY A 139 -4.84 -2.13 -2.67
CA GLY A 139 -3.77 -3.03 -3.04
C GLY A 139 -4.22 -4.24 -3.84
N THR A 140 -3.26 -5.11 -4.15
CA THR A 140 -3.52 -6.36 -4.85
C THR A 140 -4.35 -7.30 -3.98
N ASN A 141 -5.42 -7.87 -4.55
CA ASN A 141 -6.15 -8.94 -3.92
C ASN A 141 -5.31 -10.22 -3.93
N ILE A 142 -4.64 -10.48 -2.81
CA ILE A 142 -3.71 -11.61 -2.66
C ILE A 142 -4.42 -12.96 -2.78
N THR A 143 -5.67 -13.06 -2.33
CA THR A 143 -6.45 -14.30 -2.46
C THR A 143 -6.68 -14.64 -3.93
N ALA A 144 -7.06 -13.67 -4.75
CA ALA A 144 -7.23 -13.87 -6.19
C ALA A 144 -5.90 -14.25 -6.88
N LEU A 145 -4.79 -13.61 -6.44
CA LEU A 145 -3.46 -13.93 -6.94
C LEU A 145 -3.09 -15.39 -6.65
N LEU A 146 -3.32 -15.88 -5.44
CA LEU A 146 -3.03 -17.26 -5.03
C LEU A 146 -3.92 -18.26 -5.76
N GLN A 147 -5.19 -17.93 -6.01
CA GLN A 147 -6.08 -18.76 -6.83
C GLN A 147 -5.54 -18.93 -8.27
N ASN A 148 -5.06 -17.84 -8.86
CA ASN A 148 -4.43 -17.90 -10.19
C ASN A 148 -3.13 -18.72 -10.16
N ALA A 149 -2.33 -18.60 -9.10
CA ALA A 149 -1.10 -19.39 -8.92
C ALA A 149 -1.41 -20.89 -8.81
N ALA A 150 -2.49 -21.29 -8.13
CA ALA A 150 -2.91 -22.68 -8.07
C ALA A 150 -3.21 -23.26 -9.47
N GLY A 151 -3.77 -22.45 -10.38
CA GLY A 151 -3.96 -22.84 -11.78
C GLY A 151 -2.64 -23.11 -12.52
N TYR A 152 -1.58 -22.36 -12.20
CA TYR A 152 -0.26 -22.63 -12.78
C TYR A 152 0.36 -23.91 -12.21
N VAL A 153 0.19 -24.15 -10.91
CA VAL A 153 0.66 -25.40 -10.27
C VAL A 153 -0.01 -26.61 -10.93
N ASP A 154 -1.32 -26.58 -11.11
CA ASP A 154 -2.07 -27.67 -11.79
C ASP A 154 -1.54 -27.92 -13.21
N ARG A 155 -1.33 -26.88 -14.01
CA ARG A 155 -0.77 -27.00 -15.37
C ARG A 155 0.64 -27.60 -15.37
N ILE A 156 1.51 -27.19 -14.43
CA ILE A 156 2.87 -27.70 -14.32
C ILE A 156 2.85 -29.19 -13.92
N LEU A 157 2.01 -29.55 -12.97
CA LEU A 157 1.85 -30.96 -12.56
C LEU A 157 1.31 -31.83 -13.70
N LYS A 158 0.55 -31.25 -14.64
CA LYS A 158 0.07 -31.90 -15.87
C LYS A 158 1.09 -31.88 -17.04
N GLY A 159 2.32 -31.41 -16.81
CA GLY A 159 3.42 -31.44 -17.76
C GLY A 159 3.70 -30.13 -18.51
N ALA A 160 3.01 -29.02 -18.22
CA ALA A 160 3.37 -27.73 -18.79
C ALA A 160 4.74 -27.27 -18.24
N LYS A 161 5.55 -26.68 -19.11
CA LYS A 161 6.85 -26.17 -18.70
C LYS A 161 6.73 -24.77 -18.10
N PRO A 162 7.37 -24.46 -16.96
CA PRO A 162 7.41 -23.10 -16.44
C PRO A 162 7.91 -22.06 -17.45
N ALA A 163 8.82 -22.46 -18.34
CA ALA A 163 9.34 -21.62 -19.42
C ALA A 163 8.26 -21.04 -20.35
N ASP A 164 7.16 -21.77 -20.52
CA ASP A 164 6.08 -21.46 -21.45
C ASP A 164 4.91 -20.74 -20.76
N LEU A 165 4.99 -20.59 -19.44
CA LEU A 165 3.98 -19.90 -18.63
C LEU A 165 4.43 -18.47 -18.35
N PRO A 166 3.74 -17.44 -18.89
CA PRO A 166 4.10 -16.05 -18.66
C PRO A 166 4.06 -15.70 -17.17
N VAL A 167 4.99 -14.85 -16.70
CA VAL A 167 4.84 -14.20 -15.40
C VAL A 167 3.73 -13.16 -15.51
N GLN A 168 2.73 -13.24 -14.63
CA GLN A 168 1.56 -12.38 -14.68
C GLN A 168 1.64 -11.25 -13.66
N ALA A 169 1.21 -10.06 -14.06
CA ALA A 169 0.95 -8.95 -13.15
C ALA A 169 -0.41 -9.15 -12.46
N PRO A 170 -0.65 -8.49 -11.31
CA PRO A 170 -1.95 -8.49 -10.67
C PRO A 170 -3.03 -7.90 -11.61
N THR A 171 -4.17 -8.55 -11.67
CA THR A 171 -5.32 -8.08 -12.46
C THR A 171 -6.49 -7.68 -11.59
N LYS A 172 -6.46 -8.04 -10.29
CA LYS A 172 -7.50 -7.73 -9.33
C LYS A 172 -6.92 -6.94 -8.17
N PHE A 173 -7.46 -5.76 -7.95
CA PHE A 173 -7.15 -4.87 -6.84
C PHE A 173 -8.38 -4.72 -5.97
N GLU A 174 -8.20 -4.41 -4.70
CA GLU A 174 -9.28 -4.21 -3.75
C GLU A 174 -9.12 -2.88 -3.02
N LEU A 175 -10.22 -2.19 -2.79
CA LEU A 175 -10.32 -1.01 -1.95
C LEU A 175 -11.13 -1.38 -0.71
N VAL A 176 -10.48 -1.33 0.44
CA VAL A 176 -11.08 -1.67 1.74
C VAL A 176 -11.05 -0.43 2.62
N ILE A 177 -12.16 -0.11 3.27
CA ILE A 177 -12.30 1.07 4.12
C ILE A 177 -12.76 0.69 5.53
N ASN A 178 -12.42 1.52 6.51
CA ASN A 178 -12.91 1.42 7.88
C ASN A 178 -13.66 2.70 8.24
N THR A 179 -14.99 2.60 8.25
CA THR A 179 -15.87 3.75 8.52
C THR A 179 -15.79 4.21 9.98
N LYS A 180 -15.61 3.27 10.92
CA LYS A 180 -15.42 3.58 12.34
C LYS A 180 -14.14 4.39 12.58
N THR A 181 -13.05 4.00 11.93
CA THR A 181 -11.78 4.74 12.01
C THR A 181 -11.90 6.12 11.36
N ALA A 182 -12.62 6.23 10.23
CA ALA A 182 -12.87 7.53 9.60
C ALA A 182 -13.61 8.48 10.55
N LEU A 183 -14.68 8.02 11.19
CA LEU A 183 -15.42 8.82 12.20
C LEU A 183 -14.51 9.22 13.36
N GLY A 184 -13.66 8.33 13.88
CA GLY A 184 -12.71 8.62 14.95
C GLY A 184 -11.68 9.69 14.57
N LEU A 185 -11.37 9.83 13.28
CA LEU A 185 -10.47 10.85 12.73
C LEU A 185 -11.21 12.15 12.34
N GLY A 186 -12.54 12.18 12.44
CA GLY A 186 -13.37 13.30 11.97
C GLY A 186 -13.40 13.41 10.45
N LEU A 187 -13.30 12.28 9.75
CA LEU A 187 -13.31 12.20 8.29
C LEU A 187 -14.59 11.54 7.80
N GLU A 188 -15.02 11.98 6.63
CA GLU A 188 -16.06 11.32 5.85
C GLU A 188 -15.48 10.84 4.53
N PHE A 189 -15.79 9.61 4.16
CA PHE A 189 -15.41 9.10 2.84
C PHE A 189 -16.30 9.75 1.77
N PRO A 190 -15.71 10.34 0.72
CA PRO A 190 -16.47 10.85 -0.42
C PRO A 190 -17.29 9.73 -1.09
N PRO A 191 -18.45 10.04 -1.68
CA PRO A 191 -19.27 9.05 -2.40
C PRO A 191 -18.48 8.27 -3.48
N SER A 192 -17.50 8.92 -4.11
CA SER A 192 -16.60 8.30 -5.09
C SER A 192 -15.72 7.19 -4.48
N VAL A 193 -15.29 7.33 -3.22
CA VAL A 193 -14.54 6.30 -2.48
C VAL A 193 -15.47 5.17 -2.06
N LEU A 194 -16.63 5.53 -1.46
CA LEU A 194 -17.64 4.54 -1.02
C LEU A 194 -18.10 3.63 -2.18
N ALA A 195 -18.37 4.20 -3.36
CA ALA A 195 -18.81 3.45 -4.53
C ALA A 195 -17.77 2.46 -5.08
N ARG A 196 -16.48 2.65 -4.76
CA ARG A 196 -15.38 1.78 -5.19
C ARG A 196 -14.97 0.77 -4.13
N ALA A 197 -15.42 0.94 -2.89
CA ALA A 197 -15.05 0.05 -1.79
C ALA A 197 -15.68 -1.33 -2.00
N GLU A 198 -14.86 -2.38 -1.98
CA GLU A 198 -15.32 -3.77 -2.05
C GLU A 198 -15.72 -4.31 -0.67
N ASP A 199 -15.16 -3.72 0.40
CA ASP A 199 -15.42 -4.12 1.79
C ASP A 199 -15.38 -2.88 2.69
N ALA A 200 -16.34 -2.78 3.60
CA ALA A 200 -16.44 -1.69 4.57
C ALA A 200 -16.57 -2.27 5.98
N THR A 201 -15.49 -2.20 6.76
CA THR A 201 -15.51 -2.57 8.18
C THR A 201 -16.23 -1.49 8.98
N GLN A 202 -17.21 -1.91 9.79
CA GLN A 202 -17.98 -1.05 10.70
C GLN A 202 -17.42 -1.09 12.12
#